data_da998605869bb0b4bf79cd82b5dddba6
#
_entry.id   da998605869bb0b4bf79cd82b5dddba6
#
_cell.length_a   1.000
_cell.length_b   1.000
_cell.length_c   1.000
_cell.angle_alpha   90.00
_cell.angle_beta   90.00
_cell.angle_gamma   90.00
#
_symmetry.space_group_name_H-M   'P 1'
#
loop_
_entity.id
_entity.type
_entity.pdbx_description
1 polymer ?
#
loop_
_entity_poly.entity_id
_entity_poly.type
_entity_poly.pdbx_seq_one_letter_code
_entity_poly.pdbx_strand_id
1 'polypeptide(L)'
;MQPAEGLFTRQLPGDRYREQTDPVLQLDKINVNFDGFQALTDLTLNIGVGELRCVIGPNGAGKTTLMDVITGKTRPKSGKAVYDQSVDLTQLEPAAIARQGIGRKFQKPTVFEALTVWENLEIAMKTDKSVWASLRAKLNG
;
A
#
# COMPACT_ATOMS: atom_id res chain seq x y z
N MET A 1 -7.95 39.31 -1.32
CA MET A 1 -6.68 38.60 -1.11
C MET A 1 -6.88 37.23 -1.75
N GLN A 2 -6.43 37.06 -3.00
CA GLN A 2 -6.55 35.79 -3.73
C GLN A 2 -5.54 34.79 -3.17
N PRO A 3 -5.90 33.52 -2.99
CA PRO A 3 -4.94 32.48 -2.62
C PRO A 3 -3.94 32.31 -3.76
N ALA A 4 -2.66 32.23 -3.44
CA ALA A 4 -1.57 31.99 -4.36
C ALA A 4 -1.82 30.69 -5.12
N GLU A 5 -2.11 30.77 -6.40
CA GLU A 5 -2.13 29.62 -7.30
C GLU A 5 -0.73 29.01 -7.35
N GLY A 6 -0.70 27.72 -7.10
CA GLY A 6 0.49 26.97 -6.79
C GLY A 6 1.53 26.90 -7.92
N LEU A 7 2.76 27.17 -7.53
CA LEU A 7 3.96 27.16 -8.35
C LEU A 7 4.40 25.77 -8.88
N PHE A 8 3.62 24.71 -8.68
CA PHE A 8 3.98 23.32 -9.04
C PHE A 8 2.84 22.49 -9.63
N THR A 9 1.95 23.10 -10.40
CA THR A 9 1.02 22.32 -11.24
C THR A 9 1.70 21.95 -12.55
N ARG A 10 2.67 21.04 -12.51
CA ARG A 10 3.10 20.33 -13.72
C ARG A 10 2.07 19.26 -14.02
N GLN A 11 1.21 19.49 -15.01
CA GLN A 11 0.34 18.47 -15.56
C GLN A 11 1.21 17.33 -16.11
N LEU A 12 1.21 16.20 -15.43
CA LEU A 12 1.81 14.97 -15.93
C LEU A 12 0.87 14.38 -17.00
N PRO A 13 1.39 13.64 -18.01
CA PRO A 13 0.57 13.00 -19.03
C PRO A 13 -0.25 11.84 -18.42
N GLY A 14 -1.19 12.13 -17.60
CA GLY A 14 -2.05 11.21 -16.86
C GLY A 14 -3.41 11.78 -16.51
N ASP A 15 -3.68 13.04 -16.87
CA ASP A 15 -4.95 13.72 -16.56
C ASP A 15 -6.19 13.08 -17.19
N ARG A 16 -6.03 12.09 -18.07
CA ARG A 16 -7.13 11.29 -18.64
C ARG A 16 -7.82 10.36 -17.63
N TYR A 17 -7.26 10.19 -16.42
CA TYR A 17 -7.84 9.36 -15.35
C TYR A 17 -8.66 10.15 -14.33
N ARG A 18 -8.82 11.46 -14.51
CA ARG A 18 -9.55 12.34 -13.58
C ARG A 18 -11.08 12.25 -13.67
N GLU A 19 -11.62 11.54 -14.64
CA GLU A 19 -13.09 11.42 -14.79
C GLU A 19 -13.73 10.29 -13.97
N GLN A 20 -12.95 9.44 -13.30
CA GLN A 20 -13.52 8.52 -12.32
C GLN A 20 -13.71 9.25 -10.99
N THR A 21 -14.95 9.61 -10.72
CA THR A 21 -15.39 10.40 -9.55
C THR A 21 -15.21 9.68 -8.22
N ASP A 22 -15.05 8.36 -8.24
CA ASP A 22 -14.95 7.55 -7.02
C ASP A 22 -13.50 7.23 -6.66
N PRO A 23 -13.11 7.43 -5.39
CA PRO A 23 -11.76 7.12 -4.94
C PRO A 23 -11.51 5.61 -4.93
N VAL A 24 -10.30 5.21 -5.36
CA VAL A 24 -9.86 3.81 -5.30
C VAL A 24 -9.53 3.37 -3.88
N LEU A 25 -9.12 4.30 -3.03
CA LEU A 25 -8.85 4.04 -1.61
C LEU A 25 -9.51 5.14 -0.76
N GLN A 26 -10.32 4.73 0.19
CA GLN A 26 -10.97 5.60 1.16
C GLN A 26 -10.59 5.18 2.57
N LEU A 27 -10.07 6.12 3.35
CA LEU A 27 -9.95 5.99 4.80
C LEU A 27 -10.92 6.97 5.44
N ASP A 28 -11.75 6.50 6.33
CA ASP A 28 -12.72 7.30 7.07
C ASP A 28 -12.50 7.16 8.57
N LYS A 29 -12.17 8.30 9.22
CA LYS A 29 -11.99 8.43 10.67
C LYS A 29 -11.12 7.35 11.29
N ILE A 30 -10.00 7.04 10.64
CA ILE A 30 -9.04 6.06 11.13
C ILE A 30 -8.38 6.56 12.41
N ASN A 31 -8.49 5.77 13.46
CA ASN A 31 -7.85 6.00 14.74
C ASN A 31 -6.91 4.85 15.08
N VAL A 32 -5.66 5.16 15.39
CA VAL A 32 -4.65 4.19 15.83
C VAL A 32 -3.99 4.68 17.12
N ASN A 33 -3.95 3.80 18.11
CA ASN A 33 -3.30 4.06 19.38
C ASN A 33 -2.35 2.90 19.71
N PHE A 34 -1.13 3.22 20.13
CA PHE A 34 -0.13 2.27 20.62
C PHE A 34 0.16 2.58 22.08
N ASP A 35 -0.26 1.73 22.99
CA ASP A 35 0.04 1.80 24.43
C ASP A 35 -0.11 3.21 25.04
N GLY A 36 -1.19 3.90 24.68
CA GLY A 36 -1.47 5.26 25.12
C GLY A 36 -0.95 6.38 24.21
N PHE A 37 -0.13 6.07 23.23
CA PHE A 37 0.30 7.03 22.20
C PHE A 37 -0.67 7.02 21.02
N GLN A 38 -1.34 8.15 20.78
CA GLN A 38 -2.25 8.33 19.64
C GLN A 38 -1.45 8.62 18.39
N ALA A 39 -1.33 7.63 17.52
CA ALA A 39 -0.55 7.74 16.28
C ALA A 39 -1.36 8.33 15.12
N LEU A 40 -2.65 8.02 15.03
CA LEU A 40 -3.59 8.62 14.08
C LEU A 40 -4.89 8.98 14.80
N THR A 41 -5.40 10.18 14.54
CA THR A 41 -6.66 10.70 15.09
C THR A 41 -7.57 11.12 13.97
N ASP A 42 -8.73 10.48 13.86
CA ASP A 42 -9.82 10.78 12.90
C ASP A 42 -9.29 11.03 11.47
N LEU A 43 -8.28 10.26 11.06
CA LEU A 43 -7.67 10.42 9.74
C LEU A 43 -8.66 10.03 8.65
N THR A 44 -9.00 11.00 7.81
CA THR A 44 -9.80 10.79 6.60
C THR A 44 -8.94 11.13 5.38
N LEU A 45 -8.89 10.21 4.41
CA LEU A 45 -8.10 10.34 3.20
C LEU A 45 -8.77 9.61 2.05
N ASN A 46 -8.88 10.28 0.90
CA ASN A 46 -9.35 9.68 -0.34
C ASN A 46 -8.25 9.76 -1.39
N ILE A 47 -8.01 8.65 -2.10
CA ILE A 47 -7.05 8.57 -3.19
C ILE A 47 -7.79 8.12 -4.45
N GLY A 48 -7.68 8.91 -5.51
CA GLY A 48 -8.29 8.63 -6.81
C GLY A 48 -7.50 7.60 -7.63
N VAL A 49 -8.14 7.05 -8.64
CA VAL A 49 -7.48 6.16 -9.61
C VAL A 49 -6.40 6.94 -10.36
N GLY A 50 -5.20 6.37 -10.47
CA GLY A 50 -4.05 6.98 -11.13
C GLY A 50 -3.43 8.16 -10.39
N GLU A 51 -3.89 8.45 -9.18
CA GLU A 51 -3.36 9.55 -8.37
C GLU A 51 -1.99 9.21 -7.77
N LEU A 52 -1.06 10.17 -7.84
CA LEU A 52 0.18 10.18 -7.10
C LEU A 52 0.05 11.10 -5.89
N ARG A 53 0.02 10.54 -4.69
CA ARG A 53 -0.10 11.29 -3.44
C ARG A 53 1.21 11.28 -2.64
N CYS A 54 1.76 12.46 -2.35
CA CYS A 54 2.89 12.61 -1.45
C CYS A 54 2.42 12.86 -0.02
N VAL A 55 2.94 12.06 0.93
CA VAL A 55 2.69 12.23 2.37
C VAL A 55 3.97 12.72 3.03
N ILE A 56 3.99 13.96 3.48
CA ILE A 56 5.13 14.62 4.12
C ILE A 56 4.81 14.97 5.57
N GLY A 57 5.83 15.05 6.40
CA GLY A 57 5.72 15.41 7.82
C GLY A 57 6.93 14.95 8.63
N PRO A 58 7.09 15.41 9.88
CA PRO A 58 8.20 15.04 10.74
C PRO A 58 8.18 13.55 11.10
N ASN A 59 9.27 13.07 11.71
CA ASN A 59 9.31 11.72 12.27
C ASN A 59 8.28 11.62 13.42
N GLY A 60 7.58 10.50 13.48
CA GLY A 60 6.51 10.30 14.48
C GLY A 60 5.13 10.86 14.04
N ALA A 61 5.01 11.57 12.93
CA ALA A 61 3.73 12.13 12.45
C ALA A 61 2.73 11.09 11.91
N GLY A 62 2.90 9.79 12.17
CA GLY A 62 1.94 8.76 11.77
C GLY A 62 2.06 8.28 10.31
N LYS A 63 3.01 8.78 9.50
CA LYS A 63 3.16 8.39 8.08
C LYS A 63 3.33 6.88 7.90
N THR A 64 4.19 6.26 8.70
CA THR A 64 4.41 4.80 8.67
C THR A 64 3.16 4.06 9.14
N THR A 65 2.51 4.55 10.19
CA THR A 65 1.25 3.98 10.71
C THR A 65 0.14 4.01 9.67
N LEU A 66 0.02 5.09 8.91
CA LEU A 66 -0.92 5.16 7.78
C LEU A 66 -0.67 4.04 6.76
N MET A 67 0.60 3.84 6.34
CA MET A 67 0.95 2.77 5.42
C MET A 67 0.73 1.39 6.04
N ASP A 68 1.00 1.23 7.33
CA ASP A 68 0.78 -0.02 8.06
C ASP A 68 -0.72 -0.36 8.15
N VAL A 69 -1.61 0.63 8.29
CA VAL A 69 -3.07 0.43 8.23
C VAL A 69 -3.51 -0.02 6.83
N ILE A 70 -3.07 0.67 5.78
CA ILE A 70 -3.44 0.35 4.39
C ILE A 70 -2.99 -1.07 4.01
N THR A 71 -1.84 -1.50 4.51
CA THR A 71 -1.28 -2.83 4.21
C THR A 71 -1.67 -3.92 5.22
N GLY A 72 -2.55 -3.61 6.19
CA GLY A 72 -3.06 -4.55 7.18
C GLY A 72 -2.08 -4.95 8.28
N LYS A 73 -0.89 -4.34 8.31
CA LYS A 73 0.11 -4.61 9.35
C LYS A 73 -0.32 -4.06 10.72
N THR A 74 -1.08 -2.97 10.72
CA THR A 74 -1.68 -2.38 11.93
C THR A 74 -3.19 -2.29 11.75
N ARG A 75 -3.95 -2.83 12.70
CA ARG A 75 -5.40 -2.69 12.71
C ARG A 75 -5.78 -1.39 13.43
N PRO A 76 -6.63 -0.55 12.83
CA PRO A 76 -7.12 0.65 13.50
C PRO A 76 -8.04 0.27 14.67
N LYS A 77 -8.07 1.12 15.70
CA LYS A 77 -9.01 0.99 16.83
C LYS A 77 -10.44 1.32 16.39
N SER A 78 -10.58 2.26 15.46
CA SER A 78 -11.86 2.65 14.86
C SER A 78 -11.63 3.27 13.48
N GLY A 79 -12.69 3.41 12.72
CA GLY A 79 -12.69 3.88 11.35
C GLY A 79 -12.76 2.74 10.34
N LYS A 80 -12.80 3.09 9.06
CA LYS A 80 -12.85 2.13 7.94
C LYS A 80 -11.81 2.47 6.90
N ALA A 81 -11.25 1.45 6.26
CA ALA A 81 -10.39 1.59 5.10
C ALA A 81 -10.97 0.73 3.97
N VAL A 82 -11.51 1.38 2.94
CA VAL A 82 -12.20 0.71 1.82
C VAL A 82 -11.36 0.85 0.56
N TYR A 83 -11.13 -0.25 -0.13
CA TYR A 83 -10.45 -0.31 -1.40
C TYR A 83 -11.44 -0.75 -2.48
N ASP A 84 -11.34 -0.12 -3.66
CA ASP A 84 -12.21 -0.40 -4.82
C ASP A 84 -13.70 -0.47 -4.44
N GLN A 85 -14.14 0.51 -3.62
CA GLN A 85 -15.53 0.73 -3.15
C GLN A 85 -16.18 -0.42 -2.37
N SER A 86 -15.58 -1.61 -2.35
CA SER A 86 -16.20 -2.82 -1.81
C SER A 86 -15.35 -3.60 -0.80
N VAL A 87 -14.04 -3.45 -0.84
CA VAL A 87 -13.13 -4.26 -0.04
C VAL A 87 -12.75 -3.52 1.24
N ASP A 88 -13.26 -3.96 2.38
CA ASP A 88 -12.86 -3.43 3.70
C ASP A 88 -11.51 -4.00 4.11
N LEU A 89 -10.45 -3.20 3.98
CA LEU A 89 -9.08 -3.58 4.32
C LEU A 89 -8.90 -3.84 5.82
N THR A 90 -9.73 -3.25 6.68
CA THR A 90 -9.61 -3.42 8.14
C THR A 90 -9.96 -4.83 8.59
N GLN A 91 -10.68 -5.59 7.75
CA GLN A 91 -11.09 -6.96 8.02
C GLN A 91 -10.15 -8.01 7.40
N LEU A 92 -9.21 -7.59 6.55
CA LEU A 92 -8.36 -8.49 5.81
C LEU A 92 -6.99 -8.66 6.48
N GLU A 93 -6.40 -9.85 6.29
CA GLU A 93 -5.01 -10.11 6.62
C GLU A 93 -4.06 -9.54 5.55
N PRO A 94 -2.81 -9.19 5.90
CA PRO A 94 -1.85 -8.56 4.96
C PRO A 94 -1.68 -9.33 3.65
N ALA A 95 -1.68 -10.66 3.70
CA ALA A 95 -1.56 -11.50 2.50
C ALA A 95 -2.80 -11.39 1.58
N ALA A 96 -4.00 -11.22 2.15
CA ALA A 96 -5.22 -11.01 1.37
C ALA A 96 -5.23 -9.61 0.73
N ILE A 97 -4.77 -8.58 1.45
CA ILE A 97 -4.61 -7.21 0.94
C ILE A 97 -3.62 -7.19 -0.23
N ALA A 98 -2.49 -7.89 -0.11
CA ALA A 98 -1.51 -8.01 -1.18
C ALA A 98 -2.09 -8.67 -2.45
N ARG A 99 -3.00 -9.65 -2.30
CA ARG A 99 -3.70 -10.27 -3.44
C ARG A 99 -4.66 -9.32 -4.14
N GLN A 100 -5.16 -8.29 -3.45
CA GLN A 100 -5.95 -7.21 -4.07
C GLN A 100 -5.10 -6.25 -4.92
N GLY A 101 -3.77 -6.43 -4.94
CA GLY A 101 -2.85 -5.59 -5.68
C GLY A 101 -2.26 -4.44 -4.87
N ILE A 102 -2.56 -4.34 -3.58
CA ILE A 102 -1.98 -3.32 -2.70
C ILE A 102 -0.61 -3.80 -2.24
N GLY A 103 0.43 -3.16 -2.75
CA GLY A 103 1.82 -3.46 -2.42
C GLY A 103 2.51 -2.31 -1.69
N ARG A 104 3.54 -2.65 -0.92
CA ARG A 104 4.44 -1.67 -0.28
C ARG A 104 5.88 -1.96 -0.62
N LYS A 105 6.59 -0.94 -1.09
CA LYS A 105 8.05 -1.02 -1.19
C LYS A 105 8.67 -0.74 0.17
N PHE A 106 9.46 -1.67 0.69
CA PHE A 106 10.21 -1.46 1.92
C PHE A 106 11.39 -0.53 1.70
N GLN A 107 11.80 0.18 2.76
CA GLN A 107 12.93 1.13 2.70
C GLN A 107 14.27 0.41 2.53
N LYS A 108 14.41 -0.79 3.10
CA LYS A 108 15.59 -1.64 2.93
C LYS A 108 15.27 -2.75 1.94
N PRO A 109 16.17 -3.04 0.98
CA PRO A 109 16.05 -4.25 0.19
C PRO A 109 16.01 -5.46 1.13
N THR A 110 15.03 -6.33 0.95
CA THR A 110 14.90 -7.55 1.73
C THR A 110 15.26 -8.71 0.82
N VAL A 111 16.32 -9.39 1.16
CA VAL A 111 16.75 -10.64 0.52
C VAL A 111 16.72 -11.75 1.56
N PHE A 112 16.49 -12.96 1.14
CA PHE A 112 16.63 -14.14 1.99
C PHE A 112 18.11 -14.51 2.07
N GLU A 113 18.76 -14.15 3.17
CA GLU A 113 20.20 -14.30 3.35
C GLU A 113 20.66 -15.78 3.30
N ALA A 114 19.78 -16.71 3.67
CA ALA A 114 20.03 -18.15 3.59
C ALA A 114 19.95 -18.72 2.16
N LEU A 115 19.53 -17.93 1.18
CA LEU A 115 19.36 -18.35 -0.20
C LEU A 115 20.44 -17.71 -1.09
N THR A 116 20.78 -18.40 -2.15
CA THR A 116 21.68 -17.87 -3.19
C THR A 116 21.03 -16.69 -3.94
N VAL A 117 21.81 -15.92 -4.67
CA VAL A 117 21.32 -14.85 -5.55
C VAL A 117 20.31 -15.39 -6.56
N TRP A 118 20.56 -16.56 -7.12
CA TRP A 118 19.68 -17.20 -8.09
C TRP A 118 18.32 -17.56 -7.46
N GLU A 119 18.30 -18.18 -6.31
CA GLU A 119 17.07 -18.53 -5.60
C GLU A 119 16.27 -17.28 -5.21
N ASN A 120 16.93 -16.20 -4.79
CA ASN A 120 16.26 -14.92 -4.52
C ASN A 120 15.58 -14.35 -5.77
N LEU A 121 16.25 -14.41 -6.94
CA LEU A 121 15.70 -13.99 -8.22
C LEU A 121 14.53 -14.88 -8.64
N GLU A 122 14.64 -16.19 -8.47
CA GLU A 122 13.59 -17.16 -8.81
C GLU A 122 12.30 -16.91 -7.99
N ILE A 123 12.44 -16.61 -6.69
CA ILE A 123 11.29 -16.23 -5.85
C ILE A 123 10.64 -14.93 -6.34
N ALA A 124 11.42 -13.97 -6.84
CA ALA A 124 10.92 -12.70 -7.33
C ALA A 124 10.24 -12.80 -8.72
N MET A 125 10.52 -13.85 -9.49
CA MET A 125 9.93 -14.04 -10.81
C MET A 125 8.44 -14.32 -10.74
N LYS A 126 7.68 -13.76 -11.69
CA LYS A 126 6.24 -14.01 -11.87
C LYS A 126 6.04 -15.29 -12.69
N THR A 127 6.32 -16.44 -12.08
CA THR A 127 6.14 -17.77 -12.69
C THR A 127 5.14 -18.61 -11.90
N ASP A 128 4.70 -19.71 -12.49
CA ASP A 128 3.92 -20.72 -11.76
C ASP A 128 4.83 -21.38 -10.70
N LYS A 129 4.57 -21.04 -9.44
CA LYS A 129 5.30 -21.53 -8.25
C LYS A 129 4.66 -22.79 -7.67
N SER A 130 3.89 -23.52 -8.45
CA SER A 130 3.34 -24.79 -7.99
C SER A 130 4.47 -25.80 -7.76
N VAL A 131 4.30 -26.66 -6.74
CA VAL A 131 5.28 -27.73 -6.40
C VAL A 131 5.54 -28.61 -7.62
N TRP A 132 4.53 -28.85 -8.44
CA TRP A 132 4.63 -29.68 -9.64
C TRP A 132 5.42 -29.01 -10.78
N ALA A 133 5.31 -27.68 -10.95
CA ALA A 133 6.11 -26.96 -11.93
C ALA A 133 7.59 -26.95 -11.54
N SER A 134 7.88 -26.75 -10.26
CA SER A 134 9.26 -26.76 -9.73
C SER A 134 9.92 -28.14 -9.82
N LEU A 135 9.16 -29.23 -9.55
CA LEU A 135 9.66 -30.59 -9.73
C LEU A 135 9.96 -30.93 -11.19
N ARG A 136 9.09 -30.50 -12.12
CA ARG A 136 9.27 -30.75 -13.56
C ARG A 136 10.47 -30.01 -14.14
N ALA A 137 10.72 -28.77 -13.70
CA ALA A 137 11.90 -28.01 -14.08
C ALA A 137 13.20 -28.68 -13.63
N LYS A 138 13.20 -29.28 -12.43
CA LYS A 138 14.39 -29.96 -11.86
C LYS A 138 14.67 -31.35 -12.49
N LEU A 139 13.70 -31.95 -13.16
CA LEU A 139 13.83 -33.25 -13.83
C LEU A 139 14.30 -33.10 -15.29
N ASN A 140 14.22 -31.91 -15.91
CA ASN A 140 14.56 -31.63 -17.29
C ASN A 140 15.85 -30.82 -17.46
N GLY A 141 16.60 -30.54 -16.40
CA GLY A 141 17.91 -29.92 -16.39
C GLY A 141 18.99 -30.92 -15.97
#